data_1648601b54a4cf59b2ff90e9ee8ab5e7
#
_entry.id   1648601b54a4cf59b2ff90e9ee8ab5e7
#
_cell.length_a   1.000
_cell.length_b   1.000
_cell.length_c   1.000
_cell.angle_alpha   90.00
_cell.angle_beta   90.00
_cell.angle_gamma   90.00
#
_symmetry.space_group_name_H-M   'P 1'
#
loop_
_entity.id
_entity.type
_entity.pdbx_description
1 polymer ?
#
loop_
_entity_poly.entity_id
_entity_poly.type
_entity_poly.pdbx_seq_one_letter_code
_entity_poly.pdbx_strand_id
1 'polypeptide(L)'
;MKKYTVLFVDDEDNILSALKRALIDEEYRCLFAKSGEEALKILEKENVQVIVADMKMPEMDGLTLLKIVKQKYPKIVRVVLSGFTQLPQVLAAINQAGIFRFITKPWNVEEELKVVINQALEYYIIQEEKEQLTKALEKGNEMYVNVLKATEKKFKELKQNFDVLRDIISYQDSYIIQLLKADRKKDIVIFLLENMKRTISNFISMLPIYPIKFNVERLVKDLSKTIEERFEGSGSIKIEVKDGAKEYTFEGYYGVLLFTLIEIIMIIIQFDMDAFAIMSIDCVDNKLITIISIPTKIEEKLLLYLLSLTPFASMLKGTLKIDTQKGKNIDIQVECTFDYVEKNIN
;
A
#
# COMPACT_ATOMS: atom_id res chain seq x y z
N MET A 1 -22.19 32.36 -21.52
CA MET A 1 -21.33 33.15 -20.59
C MET A 1 -19.94 33.21 -21.18
N LYS A 2 -19.34 34.41 -21.30
CA LYS A 2 -17.96 34.55 -21.78
C LYS A 2 -17.00 33.86 -20.78
N LYS A 3 -16.14 32.97 -21.26
CA LYS A 3 -15.32 32.06 -20.43
C LYS A 3 -14.14 32.76 -19.75
N TYR A 4 -13.56 33.79 -20.40
CA TYR A 4 -12.36 34.48 -19.93
C TYR A 4 -12.64 35.96 -19.72
N THR A 5 -11.88 36.62 -18.83
CA THR A 5 -12.02 38.02 -18.48
C THR A 5 -10.70 38.74 -18.69
N VAL A 6 -10.77 39.87 -19.35
CA VAL A 6 -9.65 40.81 -19.60
C VAL A 6 -9.93 42.11 -18.86
N LEU A 7 -8.97 42.57 -18.05
CA LEU A 7 -9.05 43.82 -17.32
C LEU A 7 -8.20 44.88 -18.04
N PHE A 8 -8.83 45.98 -18.44
CA PHE A 8 -8.17 47.16 -19.03
C PHE A 8 -8.04 48.26 -17.99
N VAL A 9 -6.85 48.87 -17.90
CA VAL A 9 -6.53 49.90 -16.93
C VAL A 9 -5.90 51.09 -17.64
N ASP A 10 -6.58 52.21 -17.62
CA ASP A 10 -6.13 53.48 -18.26
C ASP A 10 -6.84 54.64 -17.57
N ASP A 11 -6.15 55.73 -17.24
CA ASP A 11 -6.73 56.89 -16.57
C ASP A 11 -7.52 57.79 -17.52
N GLU A 12 -7.37 57.61 -18.84
CA GLU A 12 -8.08 58.35 -19.86
C GLU A 12 -9.47 57.75 -20.18
N ASP A 13 -10.55 58.42 -19.75
CA ASP A 13 -11.94 57.99 -20.01
C ASP A 13 -12.25 57.77 -21.50
N ASN A 14 -11.63 58.57 -22.36
CA ASN A 14 -11.80 58.47 -23.81
C ASN A 14 -11.25 57.15 -24.36
N ILE A 15 -10.09 56.68 -23.84
CA ILE A 15 -9.48 55.41 -24.23
C ILE A 15 -10.34 54.27 -23.77
N LEU A 16 -10.75 54.23 -22.48
CA LEU A 16 -11.62 53.17 -21.95
C LEU A 16 -12.95 53.10 -22.70
N SER A 17 -13.54 54.27 -23.07
CA SER A 17 -14.78 54.32 -23.83
C SER A 17 -14.63 53.83 -25.27
N ALA A 18 -13.49 54.12 -25.90
CA ALA A 18 -13.16 53.55 -27.21
C ALA A 18 -12.97 52.05 -27.18
N LEU A 19 -12.23 51.52 -26.17
CA LEU A 19 -12.02 50.08 -25.94
C LEU A 19 -13.36 49.38 -25.69
N LYS A 20 -14.25 49.92 -24.85
CA LYS A 20 -15.59 49.36 -24.61
C LYS A 20 -16.39 49.14 -25.89
N ARG A 21 -16.35 50.11 -26.80
CA ARG A 21 -17.07 50.02 -28.09
C ARG A 21 -16.43 49.03 -29.04
N ALA A 22 -15.11 49.03 -29.13
CA ALA A 22 -14.37 48.18 -30.06
C ALA A 22 -14.35 46.69 -29.67
N LEU A 23 -14.51 46.38 -28.36
CA LEU A 23 -14.41 45.03 -27.82
C LEU A 23 -15.76 44.43 -27.40
N ILE A 24 -16.89 45.04 -27.81
CA ILE A 24 -18.23 44.63 -27.39
C ILE A 24 -18.60 43.23 -27.89
N ASP A 25 -18.15 42.86 -29.08
CA ASP A 25 -18.47 41.60 -29.76
C ASP A 25 -17.45 40.47 -29.47
N GLU A 26 -16.44 40.75 -28.65
CA GLU A 26 -15.41 39.75 -28.33
C GLU A 26 -15.94 38.60 -27.45
N GLU A 27 -15.36 37.41 -27.60
CA GLU A 27 -15.74 36.21 -26.84
C GLU A 27 -15.34 36.23 -25.36
N TYR A 28 -14.45 37.14 -24.97
CA TYR A 28 -14.05 37.38 -23.59
C TYR A 28 -14.78 38.55 -22.95
N ARG A 29 -14.91 38.54 -21.62
CA ARG A 29 -15.49 39.61 -20.83
C ARG A 29 -14.46 40.74 -20.62
N CYS A 30 -14.84 41.97 -20.87
CA CYS A 30 -13.98 43.12 -20.60
C CYS A 30 -14.40 43.77 -19.28
N LEU A 31 -13.42 44.02 -18.41
CA LEU A 31 -13.53 44.87 -17.22
C LEU A 31 -12.65 46.11 -17.43
N PHE A 32 -12.99 47.21 -16.78
CA PHE A 32 -12.30 48.46 -16.95
C PHE A 32 -12.06 49.12 -15.61
N ALA A 33 -10.88 49.67 -15.41
CA ALA A 33 -10.46 50.42 -14.23
C ALA A 33 -9.79 51.73 -14.68
N LYS A 34 -10.00 52.79 -13.91
CA LYS A 34 -9.43 54.13 -14.19
C LYS A 34 -8.15 54.41 -13.41
N SER A 35 -7.76 53.49 -12.50
CA SER A 35 -6.53 53.61 -11.74
C SER A 35 -5.98 52.24 -11.33
N GLY A 36 -4.73 52.20 -10.86
CA GLY A 36 -4.11 50.98 -10.32
C GLY A 36 -4.84 50.44 -9.09
N GLU A 37 -5.34 51.33 -8.21
CA GLU A 37 -6.08 50.96 -7.00
C GLU A 37 -7.43 50.33 -7.34
N GLU A 38 -8.14 50.88 -8.33
CA GLU A 38 -9.41 50.33 -8.83
C GLU A 38 -9.18 48.96 -9.46
N ALA A 39 -8.12 48.84 -10.25
CA ALA A 39 -7.73 47.56 -10.84
C ALA A 39 -7.45 46.47 -9.76
N LEU A 40 -6.73 46.82 -8.69
CA LEU A 40 -6.47 45.88 -7.59
C LEU A 40 -7.76 45.44 -6.87
N LYS A 41 -8.72 46.39 -6.65
CA LYS A 41 -10.03 46.04 -6.06
C LYS A 41 -10.87 45.13 -6.96
N ILE A 42 -10.75 45.26 -8.27
CA ILE A 42 -11.40 44.35 -9.23
C ILE A 42 -10.77 42.95 -9.16
N LEU A 43 -9.44 42.89 -9.13
CA LEU A 43 -8.70 41.60 -9.04
C LEU A 43 -8.98 40.82 -7.76
N GLU A 44 -9.40 41.50 -6.68
CA GLU A 44 -9.82 40.80 -5.43
C GLU A 44 -11.19 40.13 -5.57
N LYS A 45 -12.05 40.60 -6.49
CA LYS A 45 -13.44 40.10 -6.59
C LYS A 45 -13.71 39.30 -7.84
N GLU A 46 -12.94 39.51 -8.88
CA GLU A 46 -13.18 38.96 -10.21
C GLU A 46 -12.03 38.07 -10.65
N ASN A 47 -12.35 36.95 -11.31
CA ASN A 47 -11.35 36.06 -11.88
C ASN A 47 -10.90 36.61 -13.24
N VAL A 48 -9.73 37.23 -13.27
CA VAL A 48 -9.15 37.89 -14.46
C VAL A 48 -7.99 36.99 -14.97
N GLN A 49 -7.94 36.81 -16.30
CA GLN A 49 -6.90 36.02 -16.97
C GLN A 49 -5.83 36.90 -17.60
N VAL A 50 -6.22 38.04 -18.11
CA VAL A 50 -5.31 39.01 -18.77
C VAL A 50 -5.55 40.39 -18.20
N ILE A 51 -4.49 41.12 -17.86
CA ILE A 51 -4.52 42.55 -17.54
C ILE A 51 -3.76 43.32 -18.60
N VAL A 52 -4.39 44.41 -19.10
CA VAL A 52 -3.82 45.34 -20.08
C VAL A 52 -3.77 46.71 -19.41
N ALA A 53 -2.59 47.19 -19.06
CA ALA A 53 -2.45 48.44 -18.30
C ALA A 53 -1.65 49.50 -19.07
N ASP A 54 -2.10 50.74 -18.97
CA ASP A 54 -1.28 51.86 -19.39
C ASP A 54 -0.08 52.02 -18.46
N MET A 55 1.05 52.42 -19.02
CA MET A 55 2.29 52.65 -18.25
C MET A 55 2.25 53.92 -17.42
N LYS A 56 1.57 54.95 -17.87
CA LYS A 56 1.61 56.28 -17.27
C LYS A 56 0.26 56.69 -16.70
N MET A 57 0.06 56.37 -15.42
CA MET A 57 -1.16 56.75 -14.69
C MET A 57 -0.77 57.55 -13.44
N PRO A 58 -1.65 58.46 -12.97
CA PRO A 58 -1.49 59.15 -11.69
C PRO A 58 -1.42 58.20 -10.50
N GLU A 59 -0.76 58.59 -9.44
CA GLU A 59 -0.66 57.88 -8.14
C GLU A 59 0.07 56.54 -8.24
N MET A 60 -0.46 55.59 -8.99
CA MET A 60 0.14 54.29 -9.21
C MET A 60 0.37 54.06 -10.72
N ASP A 61 1.63 54.03 -11.12
CA ASP A 61 2.00 53.76 -12.52
C ASP A 61 1.78 52.27 -12.89
N GLY A 62 1.67 52.02 -14.20
CA GLY A 62 1.40 50.67 -14.71
C GLY A 62 2.47 49.65 -14.32
N LEU A 63 3.74 50.07 -14.23
CA LEU A 63 4.83 49.16 -13.83
C LEU A 63 4.67 48.70 -12.38
N THR A 64 4.31 49.63 -11.50
CA THR A 64 4.07 49.32 -10.06
C THR A 64 2.85 48.41 -9.93
N LEU A 65 1.75 48.72 -10.61
CA LEU A 65 0.56 47.84 -10.66
C LEU A 65 0.93 46.42 -11.11
N LEU A 66 1.62 46.27 -12.24
CA LEU A 66 1.94 44.95 -12.81
C LEU A 66 2.97 44.16 -11.99
N LYS A 67 3.84 44.83 -11.22
CA LYS A 67 4.68 44.18 -10.22
C LYS A 67 3.85 43.57 -9.08
N ILE A 68 2.85 44.32 -8.57
CA ILE A 68 1.94 43.82 -7.55
C ILE A 68 1.12 42.63 -8.09
N VAL A 69 0.62 42.73 -9.31
CA VAL A 69 -0.12 41.65 -9.98
C VAL A 69 0.75 40.42 -10.14
N LYS A 70 2.01 40.56 -10.55
CA LYS A 70 2.95 39.42 -10.64
C LYS A 70 3.12 38.71 -9.31
N GLN A 71 3.22 39.44 -8.20
CA GLN A 71 3.42 38.85 -6.87
C GLN A 71 2.16 38.21 -6.30
N LYS A 72 1.01 38.89 -6.38
CA LYS A 72 -0.26 38.43 -5.80
C LYS A 72 -1.03 37.48 -6.70
N TYR A 73 -0.95 37.66 -8.01
CA TYR A 73 -1.72 36.94 -9.03
C TYR A 73 -0.81 36.47 -10.18
N PRO A 74 0.16 35.60 -9.92
CA PRO A 74 1.22 35.23 -10.87
C PRO A 74 0.71 34.64 -12.18
N LYS A 75 -0.49 34.04 -12.16
CA LYS A 75 -1.12 33.46 -13.35
C LYS A 75 -1.67 34.44 -14.33
N ILE A 76 -2.02 35.66 -13.89
CA ILE A 76 -2.57 36.67 -14.76
C ILE A 76 -1.52 37.07 -15.80
N VAL A 77 -1.87 37.00 -17.08
CA VAL A 77 -0.99 37.44 -18.17
C VAL A 77 -1.02 38.99 -18.25
N ARG A 78 0.16 39.58 -18.26
CA ARG A 78 0.35 41.04 -18.15
C ARG A 78 0.76 41.63 -19.49
N VAL A 79 -0.05 42.55 -20.00
CA VAL A 79 0.17 43.30 -21.23
C VAL A 79 0.25 44.81 -20.89
N VAL A 80 1.11 45.50 -21.57
CA VAL A 80 1.35 46.94 -21.36
C VAL A 80 0.92 47.74 -22.58
N LEU A 81 0.23 48.88 -22.36
CA LEU A 81 0.05 49.93 -23.33
C LEU A 81 1.08 51.02 -23.03
N SER A 82 1.81 51.53 -24.04
CA SER A 82 2.87 52.49 -23.80
C SER A 82 3.08 53.45 -24.98
N GLY A 83 3.36 54.72 -24.71
CA GLY A 83 3.80 55.67 -25.74
C GLY A 83 5.26 55.39 -26.18
N PHE A 84 5.60 55.83 -27.40
CA PHE A 84 6.94 55.62 -28.00
C PHE A 84 8.10 56.18 -27.17
N THR A 85 7.87 57.21 -26.35
CA THR A 85 8.89 57.86 -25.50
C THR A 85 9.27 57.05 -24.26
N GLN A 86 8.62 55.93 -24.00
CA GLN A 86 8.75 55.14 -22.74
C GLN A 86 9.49 53.82 -22.95
N LEU A 87 10.11 53.55 -24.10
CA LEU A 87 10.83 52.31 -24.41
C LEU A 87 11.82 51.85 -23.32
N PRO A 88 12.64 52.70 -22.66
CA PRO A 88 13.50 52.27 -21.59
C PRO A 88 12.77 51.72 -20.36
N GLN A 89 11.61 52.32 -20.01
CA GLN A 89 10.74 51.90 -18.91
C GLN A 89 10.04 50.60 -19.24
N VAL A 90 9.63 50.36 -20.49
CA VAL A 90 9.05 49.12 -20.98
C VAL A 90 10.06 47.98 -20.89
N LEU A 91 11.32 48.17 -21.27
CA LEU A 91 12.38 47.20 -21.14
C LEU A 91 12.63 46.79 -19.67
N ALA A 92 12.62 47.75 -18.75
CA ALA A 92 12.68 47.52 -17.32
C ALA A 92 11.45 46.71 -16.82
N ALA A 93 10.27 47.04 -17.34
CA ALA A 93 9.02 46.33 -17.00
C ALA A 93 9.00 44.87 -17.44
N ILE A 94 9.52 44.55 -18.63
CA ILE A 94 9.61 43.19 -19.16
C ILE A 94 10.35 42.30 -18.16
N ASN A 95 11.50 42.72 -17.70
CA ASN A 95 12.33 41.95 -16.78
C ASN A 95 11.75 41.83 -15.35
N GLN A 96 11.23 42.96 -14.79
CA GLN A 96 10.79 43.06 -13.42
C GLN A 96 9.34 42.56 -13.21
N ALA A 97 8.41 42.96 -14.08
CA ALA A 97 7.00 42.61 -13.95
C ALA A 97 6.59 41.33 -14.76
N GLY A 98 7.48 40.77 -15.55
CA GLY A 98 7.20 39.59 -16.37
C GLY A 98 6.09 39.88 -17.39
N ILE A 99 6.25 40.94 -18.17
CA ILE A 99 5.31 41.37 -19.20
C ILE A 99 5.30 40.37 -20.35
N PHE A 100 4.12 39.96 -20.78
CA PHE A 100 3.95 39.05 -21.92
C PHE A 100 4.19 39.77 -23.24
N ARG A 101 3.54 40.97 -23.40
CA ARG A 101 3.65 41.80 -24.58
C ARG A 101 3.46 43.28 -24.21
N PHE A 102 3.97 44.15 -25.06
CA PHE A 102 3.66 45.58 -25.03
C PHE A 102 3.06 46.03 -26.38
N ILE A 103 2.22 47.03 -26.34
CA ILE A 103 1.56 47.62 -27.49
C ILE A 103 1.85 49.13 -27.47
N THR A 104 2.30 49.69 -28.59
CA THR A 104 2.66 51.10 -28.67
C THR A 104 1.47 51.98 -29.05
N LYS A 105 1.28 53.08 -28.34
CA LYS A 105 0.28 54.10 -28.69
C LYS A 105 0.80 54.98 -29.87
N PRO A 106 0.03 55.33 -30.95
CA PRO A 106 -1.33 54.84 -31.21
C PRO A 106 -1.33 53.39 -31.76
N TRP A 107 -2.30 52.58 -31.37
CA TRP A 107 -2.47 51.23 -31.87
C TRP A 107 -3.68 51.07 -32.79
N ASN A 108 -3.63 50.07 -33.66
CA ASN A 108 -4.80 49.56 -34.38
C ASN A 108 -5.50 48.49 -33.52
N VAL A 109 -6.79 48.74 -33.19
CA VAL A 109 -7.54 47.83 -32.34
C VAL A 109 -7.66 46.43 -32.96
N GLU A 110 -7.97 46.35 -34.25
CA GLU A 110 -8.20 45.07 -34.94
C GLU A 110 -6.90 44.31 -35.20
N GLU A 111 -5.86 45.00 -35.67
CA GLU A 111 -4.64 44.35 -36.14
C GLU A 111 -3.61 44.13 -35.04
N GLU A 112 -3.63 44.91 -33.96
CA GLU A 112 -2.65 44.83 -32.89
C GLU A 112 -3.25 44.41 -31.55
N LEU A 113 -4.22 45.17 -31.03
CA LEU A 113 -4.73 44.98 -29.66
C LEU A 113 -5.46 43.64 -29.51
N LYS A 114 -6.42 43.36 -30.39
CA LYS A 114 -7.18 42.08 -30.33
C LYS A 114 -6.26 40.87 -30.55
N VAL A 115 -5.30 40.98 -31.46
CA VAL A 115 -4.33 39.91 -31.72
C VAL A 115 -3.50 39.63 -30.47
N VAL A 116 -2.97 40.65 -29.81
CA VAL A 116 -2.17 40.49 -28.58
C VAL A 116 -2.99 39.93 -27.42
N ILE A 117 -4.26 40.37 -27.27
CA ILE A 117 -5.14 39.83 -26.23
C ILE A 117 -5.44 38.37 -26.47
N ASN A 118 -5.75 37.98 -27.71
CA ASN A 118 -6.00 36.56 -28.03
C ASN A 118 -4.76 35.69 -27.78
N GLN A 119 -3.57 36.17 -28.17
CA GLN A 119 -2.31 35.50 -27.84
C GLN A 119 -2.07 35.36 -26.31
N ALA A 120 -2.44 36.41 -25.55
CA ALA A 120 -2.31 36.41 -24.10
C ALA A 120 -3.27 35.39 -23.44
N LEU A 121 -4.50 35.30 -23.93
CA LEU A 121 -5.49 34.32 -23.48
C LEU A 121 -5.07 32.91 -23.85
N GLU A 122 -4.58 32.69 -25.05
CA GLU A 122 -4.03 31.38 -25.47
C GLU A 122 -2.84 30.94 -24.60
N TYR A 123 -1.93 31.89 -24.32
CA TYR A 123 -0.82 31.65 -23.43
C TYR A 123 -1.30 31.26 -22.03
N TYR A 124 -2.31 31.95 -21.49
CA TYR A 124 -2.92 31.61 -20.20
C TYR A 124 -3.47 30.16 -20.19
N ILE A 125 -4.21 29.79 -21.23
CA ILE A 125 -4.83 28.48 -21.38
C ILE A 125 -3.75 27.39 -21.37
N ILE A 126 -2.70 27.57 -22.19
CA ILE A 126 -1.59 26.61 -22.29
C ILE A 126 -0.89 26.44 -20.94
N GLN A 127 -0.67 27.53 -20.19
CA GLN A 127 -0.05 27.45 -18.86
C GLN A 127 -0.95 26.71 -17.85
N GLU A 128 -2.26 26.94 -17.90
CA GLU A 128 -3.20 26.25 -17.02
C GLU A 128 -3.29 24.74 -17.34
N GLU A 129 -3.38 24.38 -18.62
CA GLU A 129 -3.36 22.97 -19.05
C GLU A 129 -2.07 22.28 -18.67
N LYS A 130 -0.92 22.95 -18.85
CA LYS A 130 0.38 22.40 -18.41
C LYS A 130 0.41 22.11 -16.92
N GLU A 131 -0.11 23.04 -16.10
CA GLU A 131 -0.15 22.84 -14.64
C GLU A 131 -1.05 21.67 -14.26
N GLN A 132 -2.21 21.53 -14.89
CA GLN A 132 -3.14 20.42 -14.66
C GLN A 132 -2.54 19.07 -15.04
N LEU A 133 -1.88 19.01 -16.21
CA LEU A 133 -1.19 17.81 -16.69
C LEU A 133 -0.05 17.42 -15.75
N THR A 134 0.74 18.38 -15.28
CA THR A 134 1.83 18.13 -14.35
C THR A 134 1.31 17.52 -13.03
N LYS A 135 0.26 18.11 -12.47
CA LYS A 135 -0.40 17.58 -11.26
C LYS A 135 -0.99 16.18 -11.45
N ALA A 136 -1.59 15.93 -12.61
CA ALA A 136 -2.13 14.61 -12.95
C ALA A 136 -1.01 13.55 -13.07
N LEU A 137 0.12 13.94 -13.69
CA LEU A 137 1.29 13.08 -13.84
C LEU A 137 1.93 12.74 -12.49
N GLU A 138 2.09 13.73 -11.61
CA GLU A 138 2.62 13.53 -10.25
C GLU A 138 1.76 12.55 -9.46
N LYS A 139 0.44 12.74 -9.47
CA LYS A 139 -0.52 11.85 -8.81
C LYS A 139 -0.50 10.44 -9.40
N GLY A 140 -0.37 10.33 -10.73
CA GLY A 140 -0.21 9.05 -11.42
C GLY A 140 1.07 8.32 -10.98
N ASN A 141 2.20 9.03 -10.93
CA ASN A 141 3.47 8.47 -10.49
C ASN A 141 3.44 7.97 -9.04
N GLU A 142 2.82 8.71 -8.11
CA GLU A 142 2.64 8.25 -6.73
C GLU A 142 1.85 6.95 -6.66
N MET A 143 0.79 6.83 -7.45
CA MET A 143 -0.02 5.62 -7.53
C MET A 143 0.79 4.43 -8.08
N TYR A 144 1.59 4.62 -9.14
CA TYR A 144 2.47 3.58 -9.68
C TYR A 144 3.51 3.11 -8.67
N VAL A 145 4.15 4.02 -7.94
CA VAL A 145 5.11 3.68 -6.89
C VAL A 145 4.46 2.82 -5.79
N ASN A 146 3.24 3.15 -5.38
CA ASN A 146 2.52 2.38 -4.38
C ASN A 146 2.15 0.96 -4.88
N VAL A 147 1.72 0.84 -6.14
CA VAL A 147 1.43 -0.46 -6.77
C VAL A 147 2.69 -1.30 -6.87
N LEU A 148 3.82 -0.72 -7.29
CA LEU A 148 5.11 -1.42 -7.36
C LEU A 148 5.53 -1.97 -5.99
N LYS A 149 5.50 -1.14 -4.94
CA LYS A 149 5.82 -1.57 -3.58
C LYS A 149 4.92 -2.72 -3.09
N ALA A 150 3.62 -2.64 -3.37
CA ALA A 150 2.69 -3.70 -3.01
C ALA A 150 2.98 -5.01 -3.78
N THR A 151 3.33 -4.91 -5.05
CA THR A 151 3.67 -6.05 -5.90
C THR A 151 4.99 -6.70 -5.47
N GLU A 152 6.02 -5.90 -5.17
CA GLU A 152 7.29 -6.39 -4.64
C GLU A 152 7.10 -7.14 -3.32
N LYS A 153 6.26 -6.60 -2.43
CA LYS A 153 5.93 -7.27 -1.17
C LYS A 153 5.29 -8.64 -1.42
N LYS A 154 4.26 -8.70 -2.29
CA LYS A 154 3.61 -9.97 -2.65
C LYS A 154 4.57 -10.96 -3.30
N PHE A 155 5.47 -10.48 -4.17
CA PHE A 155 6.47 -11.34 -4.80
C PHE A 155 7.46 -11.93 -3.79
N LYS A 156 7.91 -11.13 -2.81
CA LYS A 156 8.77 -11.60 -1.73
C LYS A 156 8.09 -12.68 -0.87
N GLU A 157 6.82 -12.45 -0.51
CA GLU A 157 6.01 -13.41 0.23
C GLU A 157 5.82 -14.73 -0.55
N LEU A 158 5.51 -14.64 -1.85
CA LEU A 158 5.37 -15.81 -2.72
C LEU A 158 6.68 -16.59 -2.81
N LYS A 159 7.81 -15.91 -2.97
CA LYS A 159 9.12 -16.53 -3.01
C LYS A 159 9.43 -17.30 -1.73
N GLN A 160 9.14 -16.72 -0.55
CA GLN A 160 9.31 -17.40 0.73
C GLN A 160 8.47 -18.68 0.82
N ASN A 161 7.22 -18.65 0.37
CA ASN A 161 6.35 -19.83 0.35
C ASN A 161 6.90 -20.94 -0.57
N PHE A 162 7.46 -20.57 -1.73
CA PHE A 162 8.11 -21.53 -2.63
C PHE A 162 9.38 -22.14 -2.02
N ASP A 163 10.19 -21.37 -1.33
CA ASP A 163 11.39 -21.89 -0.63
C ASP A 163 10.98 -22.92 0.44
N VAL A 164 9.95 -22.62 1.21
CA VAL A 164 9.39 -23.53 2.20
C VAL A 164 8.91 -24.85 1.58
N LEU A 165 8.14 -24.78 0.50
CA LEU A 165 7.64 -25.97 -0.20
C LEU A 165 8.81 -26.81 -0.74
N ARG A 166 9.81 -26.18 -1.34
CA ARG A 166 11.01 -26.86 -1.83
C ARG A 166 11.71 -27.64 -0.69
N ASP A 167 11.86 -27.01 0.47
CA ASP A 167 12.54 -27.64 1.61
C ASP A 167 11.75 -28.83 2.18
N ILE A 168 10.42 -28.73 2.24
CA ILE A 168 9.53 -29.83 2.62
C ILE A 168 9.67 -31.01 1.64
N ILE A 169 9.57 -30.76 0.35
CA ILE A 169 9.66 -31.78 -0.70
C ILE A 169 11.03 -32.46 -0.64
N SER A 170 12.10 -31.68 -0.55
CA SER A 170 13.48 -32.17 -0.50
C SER A 170 13.73 -33.09 0.73
N TYR A 171 13.17 -32.72 1.90
CA TYR A 171 13.24 -33.54 3.09
C TYR A 171 12.47 -34.85 2.90
N GLN A 172 11.25 -34.80 2.36
CA GLN A 172 10.42 -35.97 2.15
C GLN A 172 11.05 -36.95 1.16
N ASP A 173 11.64 -36.45 0.07
CA ASP A 173 12.39 -37.27 -0.89
C ASP A 173 13.55 -37.98 -0.18
N SER A 174 14.33 -37.26 0.62
CA SER A 174 15.44 -37.80 1.38
C SER A 174 14.98 -38.87 2.38
N TYR A 175 13.85 -38.62 3.05
CA TYR A 175 13.26 -39.56 4.00
C TYR A 175 12.80 -40.86 3.32
N ILE A 176 12.12 -40.78 2.17
CA ILE A 176 11.70 -41.92 1.35
C ILE A 176 12.90 -42.74 0.89
N ILE A 177 13.95 -42.08 0.40
CA ILE A 177 15.19 -42.74 -0.04
C ILE A 177 15.82 -43.50 1.15
N GLN A 178 15.82 -42.91 2.33
CA GLN A 178 16.33 -43.55 3.55
C GLN A 178 15.52 -44.79 3.94
N LEU A 179 14.18 -44.72 3.85
CA LEU A 179 13.29 -45.87 4.12
C LEU A 179 13.49 -46.98 3.10
N LEU A 180 13.65 -46.68 1.82
CA LEU A 180 13.92 -47.65 0.75
C LEU A 180 15.26 -48.36 0.96
N LYS A 181 16.30 -47.65 1.42
CA LYS A 181 17.61 -48.22 1.73
C LYS A 181 17.59 -49.10 2.97
N ALA A 182 16.64 -48.88 3.89
CA ALA A 182 16.48 -49.67 5.11
C ALA A 182 15.74 -51.00 4.90
N ASP A 183 15.51 -51.40 3.64
CA ASP A 183 14.83 -52.66 3.26
C ASP A 183 13.47 -52.84 3.94
N ARG A 184 12.69 -51.75 4.07
CA ARG A 184 11.36 -51.76 4.66
C ARG A 184 10.36 -52.48 3.77
N LYS A 185 9.33 -53.07 4.38
CA LYS A 185 8.25 -53.74 3.65
C LYS A 185 7.62 -52.74 2.66
N LYS A 186 7.40 -53.17 1.41
CA LYS A 186 6.85 -52.37 0.34
C LYS A 186 5.53 -51.66 0.71
N ASP A 187 4.67 -52.35 1.47
CA ASP A 187 3.39 -51.80 1.94
C ASP A 187 3.54 -50.61 2.86
N ILE A 188 4.59 -50.57 3.69
CA ILE A 188 4.88 -49.44 4.57
C ILE A 188 5.31 -48.23 3.74
N VAL A 189 6.13 -48.43 2.71
CA VAL A 189 6.61 -47.35 1.86
C VAL A 189 5.46 -46.76 1.04
N ILE A 190 4.59 -47.59 0.47
CA ILE A 190 3.39 -47.16 -0.28
C ILE A 190 2.46 -46.34 0.62
N PHE A 191 2.15 -46.86 1.81
CA PHE A 191 1.33 -46.17 2.81
C PHE A 191 1.89 -44.80 3.16
N LEU A 192 3.19 -44.67 3.37
CA LEU A 192 3.83 -43.38 3.68
C LEU A 192 3.75 -42.40 2.51
N LEU A 193 4.02 -42.87 1.28
CA LEU A 193 3.94 -42.04 0.09
C LEU A 193 2.54 -41.43 -0.10
N GLU A 194 1.49 -42.24 0.06
CA GLU A 194 0.09 -41.76 -0.08
C GLU A 194 -0.26 -40.72 0.97
N ASN A 195 0.13 -40.95 2.23
CA ASN A 195 -0.17 -40.04 3.32
C ASN A 195 0.67 -38.75 3.24
N MET A 196 1.96 -38.82 2.88
CA MET A 196 2.79 -37.64 2.64
C MET A 196 2.25 -36.80 1.51
N LYS A 197 1.80 -37.41 0.39
CA LYS A 197 1.14 -36.68 -0.69
C LYS A 197 -0.09 -35.92 -0.19
N ARG A 198 -0.92 -36.57 0.65
CA ARG A 198 -2.10 -35.93 1.25
C ARG A 198 -1.70 -34.73 2.15
N THR A 199 -0.73 -34.93 3.02
CA THR A 199 -0.22 -33.87 3.91
C THR A 199 0.32 -32.68 3.14
N ILE A 200 1.11 -32.89 2.06
CA ILE A 200 1.59 -31.80 1.20
C ILE A 200 0.43 -31.10 0.54
N SER A 201 -0.54 -31.82 -0.03
CA SER A 201 -1.71 -31.23 -0.67
C SER A 201 -2.51 -30.35 0.28
N ASN A 202 -2.73 -30.82 1.52
CA ASN A 202 -3.40 -30.04 2.57
C ASN A 202 -2.60 -28.79 2.93
N PHE A 203 -1.27 -28.89 3.04
CA PHE A 203 -0.42 -27.76 3.33
C PHE A 203 -0.43 -26.71 2.23
N ILE A 204 -0.36 -27.14 0.96
CA ILE A 204 -0.44 -26.24 -0.21
C ILE A 204 -1.76 -25.46 -0.21
N SER A 205 -2.88 -26.09 0.20
CA SER A 205 -4.18 -25.42 0.26
C SER A 205 -4.26 -24.30 1.29
N MET A 206 -3.33 -24.26 2.24
CA MET A 206 -3.24 -23.21 3.27
C MET A 206 -2.38 -22.01 2.84
N LEU A 207 -1.69 -22.11 1.71
CA LEU A 207 -0.86 -20.99 1.21
C LEU A 207 -1.73 -19.83 0.74
N PRO A 208 -1.31 -18.58 0.91
CA PRO A 208 -0.03 -18.13 1.47
C PRO A 208 0.00 -18.11 3.00
N ILE A 209 1.17 -18.40 3.59
CA ILE A 209 1.38 -18.45 5.04
C ILE A 209 2.22 -17.23 5.45
N TYR A 210 1.73 -16.48 6.41
CA TYR A 210 2.39 -15.29 6.94
C TYR A 210 2.65 -15.43 8.44
N PRO A 211 3.75 -14.86 8.95
CA PRO A 211 3.92 -14.70 10.38
C PRO A 211 2.83 -13.73 10.91
N ILE A 212 2.17 -14.13 11.98
CA ILE A 212 1.17 -13.31 12.67
C ILE A 212 1.41 -13.34 14.17
N LYS A 213 0.86 -12.35 14.86
CA LYS A 213 0.79 -12.36 16.32
C LYS A 213 -0.35 -13.26 16.78
N PHE A 214 -0.07 -14.10 17.76
CA PHE A 214 -1.05 -15.01 18.37
C PHE A 214 -0.72 -15.27 19.83
N ASN A 215 -1.70 -15.73 20.59
CA ASN A 215 -1.56 -16.22 21.96
C ASN A 215 -2.08 -17.64 22.08
N VAL A 216 -1.84 -18.25 23.24
CA VAL A 216 -2.26 -19.63 23.52
C VAL A 216 -3.79 -19.79 23.51
N GLU A 217 -4.54 -18.77 23.94
CA GLU A 217 -6.02 -18.81 23.91
C GLU A 217 -6.56 -18.94 22.48
N ARG A 218 -5.99 -18.19 21.54
CA ARG A 218 -6.32 -18.31 20.12
C ARG A 218 -6.00 -19.70 19.60
N LEU A 219 -4.83 -20.22 19.93
CA LEU A 219 -4.42 -21.57 19.50
C LEU A 219 -5.40 -22.64 20.01
N VAL A 220 -5.75 -22.61 21.28
CA VAL A 220 -6.72 -23.54 21.88
C VAL A 220 -8.08 -23.43 21.21
N LYS A 221 -8.56 -22.22 21.01
CA LYS A 221 -9.86 -21.95 20.35
C LYS A 221 -9.90 -22.53 18.93
N ASP A 222 -8.86 -22.25 18.13
CA ASP A 222 -8.80 -22.70 16.73
C ASP A 222 -8.61 -24.21 16.64
N LEU A 223 -7.82 -24.82 17.55
CA LEU A 223 -7.68 -26.28 17.66
C LEU A 223 -9.02 -26.91 18.05
N SER A 224 -9.68 -26.46 19.12
CA SER A 224 -10.95 -27.01 19.59
C SER A 224 -12.01 -26.96 18.52
N LYS A 225 -12.15 -25.82 17.83
CA LYS A 225 -13.09 -25.65 16.73
C LYS A 225 -12.79 -26.64 15.59
N THR A 226 -11.53 -26.79 15.19
CA THR A 226 -11.15 -27.70 14.10
C THR A 226 -11.35 -29.16 14.48
N ILE A 227 -11.12 -29.51 15.75
CA ILE A 227 -11.37 -30.86 16.27
C ILE A 227 -12.87 -31.16 16.25
N GLU A 228 -13.71 -30.26 16.72
CA GLU A 228 -15.17 -30.42 16.71
C GLU A 228 -15.70 -30.56 15.28
N GLU A 229 -15.28 -29.69 14.34
CA GLU A 229 -15.76 -29.71 12.95
C GLU A 229 -15.34 -30.95 12.16
N ARG A 230 -14.14 -31.53 12.44
CA ARG A 230 -13.59 -32.63 11.64
C ARG A 230 -13.78 -33.99 12.26
N PHE A 231 -14.03 -34.08 13.57
CA PHE A 231 -14.01 -35.32 14.32
C PHE A 231 -15.29 -35.61 15.12
N GLU A 232 -16.45 -35.09 14.67
CA GLU A 232 -17.75 -35.45 15.26
C GLU A 232 -17.88 -36.97 15.37
N GLY A 233 -17.81 -37.46 16.62
CA GLY A 233 -18.02 -38.88 16.97
C GLY A 233 -16.81 -39.81 16.95
N SER A 234 -15.62 -39.29 16.68
CA SER A 234 -14.39 -40.13 16.69
C SER A 234 -13.35 -39.58 17.66
N GLY A 235 -12.98 -40.36 18.66
CA GLY A 235 -11.97 -40.04 19.65
C GLY A 235 -12.31 -38.88 20.57
N SER A 236 -11.64 -38.76 21.71
CA SER A 236 -11.77 -37.58 22.57
C SER A 236 -10.39 -37.00 22.86
N ILE A 237 -10.22 -35.70 22.50
CA ILE A 237 -8.99 -34.96 22.76
C ILE A 237 -9.25 -33.93 23.81
N LYS A 238 -8.59 -34.06 24.97
CA LYS A 238 -8.63 -33.10 26.05
C LYS A 238 -7.45 -32.14 25.90
N ILE A 239 -7.71 -30.84 25.78
CA ILE A 239 -6.68 -29.81 25.72
C ILE A 239 -6.51 -29.21 27.12
N GLU A 240 -5.32 -29.30 27.68
CA GLU A 240 -4.92 -28.76 28.97
C GLU A 240 -3.86 -27.68 28.78
N VAL A 241 -4.07 -26.51 29.32
CA VAL A 241 -3.11 -25.40 29.27
C VAL A 241 -2.53 -25.22 30.66
N LYS A 242 -1.21 -25.28 30.77
CA LYS A 242 -0.54 -25.03 32.05
C LYS A 242 -0.62 -23.60 32.50
N ASP A 243 -0.62 -23.40 33.82
CA ASP A 243 -0.67 -22.05 34.42
C ASP A 243 0.51 -21.22 33.94
N GLY A 244 0.22 -19.95 33.54
CA GLY A 244 1.19 -19.02 33.01
C GLY A 244 1.36 -19.06 31.49
N ALA A 245 0.99 -20.15 30.78
CA ALA A 245 1.15 -20.23 29.33
C ALA A 245 0.21 -19.23 28.59
N LYS A 246 -0.92 -18.87 29.16
CA LYS A 246 -1.88 -17.92 28.59
C LYS A 246 -1.38 -16.47 28.51
N GLU A 247 -0.36 -16.13 29.30
CA GLU A 247 0.18 -14.77 29.40
C GLU A 247 1.09 -14.39 28.22
N TYR A 248 1.46 -15.36 27.37
CA TYR A 248 2.40 -15.14 26.30
C TYR A 248 1.75 -14.81 24.96
N THR A 249 2.27 -13.77 24.31
CA THR A 249 1.95 -13.44 22.90
C THR A 249 3.21 -13.67 22.05
N PHE A 250 3.04 -14.43 20.99
CA PHE A 250 4.10 -14.82 20.07
C PHE A 250 3.91 -14.19 18.69
N GLU A 251 4.99 -14.09 17.94
CA GLU A 251 4.95 -13.76 16.51
C GLU A 251 5.63 -14.85 15.70
N GLY A 252 4.94 -15.39 14.71
CA GLY A 252 5.48 -16.46 13.87
C GLY A 252 4.48 -17.10 12.94
N TYR A 253 4.88 -18.20 12.35
CA TYR A 253 4.08 -18.96 11.38
C TYR A 253 2.98 -19.78 12.05
N TYR A 254 2.00 -19.08 12.61
CA TYR A 254 0.87 -19.66 13.32
C TYR A 254 0.14 -20.74 12.52
N GLY A 255 -0.10 -20.50 11.22
CA GLY A 255 -0.75 -21.48 10.33
C GLY A 255 0.02 -22.80 10.24
N VAL A 256 1.36 -22.76 10.24
CA VAL A 256 2.19 -23.97 10.23
C VAL A 256 2.08 -24.73 11.55
N LEU A 257 2.07 -24.00 12.68
CA LEU A 257 1.88 -24.63 14.00
C LEU A 257 0.54 -25.34 14.08
N LEU A 258 -0.54 -24.63 13.76
CA LEU A 258 -1.89 -25.15 13.80
C LEU A 258 -2.02 -26.38 12.88
N PHE A 259 -1.50 -26.27 11.65
CA PHE A 259 -1.46 -27.38 10.70
C PHE A 259 -0.71 -28.61 11.26
N THR A 260 0.48 -28.41 11.81
CA THR A 260 1.31 -29.50 12.38
C THR A 260 0.56 -30.23 13.49
N LEU A 261 -0.05 -29.48 14.40
CA LEU A 261 -0.81 -30.07 15.52
C LEU A 261 -2.05 -30.81 15.02
N ILE A 262 -2.78 -30.28 14.08
CA ILE A 262 -3.95 -30.92 13.47
C ILE A 262 -3.56 -32.20 12.74
N GLU A 263 -2.49 -32.18 11.94
CA GLU A 263 -2.02 -33.38 11.23
C GLU A 263 -1.58 -34.48 12.21
N ILE A 264 -0.93 -34.14 13.30
CA ILE A 264 -0.60 -35.14 14.38
C ILE A 264 -1.89 -35.77 14.93
N ILE A 265 -2.88 -34.96 15.24
CA ILE A 265 -4.18 -35.43 15.73
C ILE A 265 -4.87 -36.32 14.70
N MET A 266 -4.87 -35.89 13.42
CA MET A 266 -5.43 -36.67 12.31
C MET A 266 -4.79 -38.05 12.19
N ILE A 267 -3.46 -38.11 12.29
CA ILE A 267 -2.70 -39.35 12.23
C ILE A 267 -3.09 -40.26 13.40
N ILE A 268 -3.19 -39.75 14.61
CA ILE A 268 -3.57 -40.49 15.80
C ILE A 268 -4.96 -41.13 15.62
N ILE A 269 -5.95 -40.34 15.25
CA ILE A 269 -7.34 -40.79 15.07
C ILE A 269 -7.45 -41.82 13.92
N GLN A 270 -6.67 -41.66 12.85
CA GLN A 270 -6.66 -42.60 11.74
C GLN A 270 -6.17 -44.01 12.17
N PHE A 271 -5.26 -44.10 13.14
CA PHE A 271 -4.75 -45.35 13.65
C PHE A 271 -5.56 -45.95 14.80
N ASP A 272 -6.23 -45.13 15.57
CA ASP A 272 -7.09 -45.54 16.67
C ASP A 272 -8.28 -44.57 16.78
N MET A 273 -9.43 -44.97 16.22
CA MET A 273 -10.63 -44.16 16.21
C MET A 273 -11.23 -43.88 17.59
N ASP A 274 -10.91 -44.75 18.57
CA ASP A 274 -11.38 -44.61 19.95
C ASP A 274 -10.30 -44.00 20.86
N ALA A 275 -9.19 -43.51 20.29
CA ALA A 275 -8.08 -42.97 21.05
C ALA A 275 -8.52 -41.78 21.91
N PHE A 276 -8.19 -41.87 23.19
CA PHE A 276 -8.24 -40.74 24.11
C PHE A 276 -6.86 -40.10 24.16
N ALA A 277 -6.74 -38.85 23.72
CA ALA A 277 -5.47 -38.13 23.79
C ALA A 277 -5.57 -36.93 24.71
N ILE A 278 -4.51 -36.67 25.47
CA ILE A 278 -4.37 -35.44 26.26
C ILE A 278 -3.31 -34.58 25.60
N MET A 279 -3.69 -33.39 25.19
CA MET A 279 -2.78 -32.38 24.68
C MET A 279 -2.50 -31.37 25.78
N SER A 280 -1.29 -31.31 26.27
CA SER A 280 -0.84 -30.28 27.21
C SER A 280 -0.03 -29.19 26.49
N ILE A 281 -0.34 -27.94 26.77
CA ILE A 281 0.35 -26.77 26.20
C ILE A 281 1.04 -26.02 27.33
N ASP A 282 2.35 -25.81 27.16
CA ASP A 282 3.22 -25.13 28.11
C ASP A 282 4.07 -24.09 27.42
N CYS A 283 4.52 -23.06 28.14
CA CYS A 283 5.44 -22.05 27.66
C CYS A 283 6.62 -21.94 28.63
N VAL A 284 7.81 -22.28 28.16
CA VAL A 284 9.05 -22.21 28.95
C VAL A 284 10.12 -21.50 28.11
N ASP A 285 10.75 -20.47 28.66
CA ASP A 285 11.86 -19.73 28.01
C ASP A 285 11.60 -19.35 26.55
N ASN A 286 10.45 -18.72 26.28
CA ASN A 286 10.00 -18.32 24.94
C ASN A 286 9.74 -19.46 23.96
N LYS A 287 9.66 -20.69 24.46
CA LYS A 287 9.29 -21.86 23.68
C LYS A 287 7.88 -22.28 23.98
N LEU A 288 7.10 -22.51 22.96
CA LEU A 288 5.82 -23.19 23.05
C LEU A 288 6.06 -24.67 22.96
N ILE A 289 5.69 -25.42 24.01
CA ILE A 289 5.85 -26.85 24.10
C ILE A 289 4.46 -27.47 24.12
N THR A 290 4.17 -28.27 23.12
CA THR A 290 2.92 -29.02 23.06
C THR A 290 3.23 -30.49 23.17
N ILE A 291 2.65 -31.18 24.15
CA ILE A 291 2.83 -32.63 24.36
C ILE A 291 1.47 -33.30 24.17
N ILE A 292 1.41 -34.25 23.26
CA ILE A 292 0.22 -35.07 23.02
C ILE A 292 0.51 -36.48 23.55
N SER A 293 -0.16 -36.87 24.63
CA SER A 293 -0.02 -38.15 25.28
C SER A 293 -1.16 -39.09 24.87
N ILE A 294 -0.80 -40.25 24.36
CA ILE A 294 -1.74 -41.25 23.85
C ILE A 294 -1.52 -42.57 24.61
N PRO A 295 -2.57 -43.17 25.21
CA PRO A 295 -2.45 -44.45 25.91
C PRO A 295 -2.57 -45.66 24.94
N THR A 296 -1.70 -45.72 23.93
CA THR A 296 -1.77 -46.78 22.92
C THR A 296 -0.40 -47.35 22.61
N LYS A 297 -0.35 -48.52 21.98
CA LYS A 297 0.90 -49.09 21.49
C LYS A 297 1.24 -48.54 20.13
N ILE A 298 2.48 -48.16 19.94
CA ILE A 298 2.92 -47.60 18.67
C ILE A 298 3.10 -48.69 17.63
N GLU A 299 2.40 -48.59 16.52
CA GLU A 299 2.72 -49.31 15.31
C GLU A 299 3.85 -48.63 14.54
N GLU A 300 4.70 -49.43 13.87
CA GLU A 300 5.81 -48.87 13.07
C GLU A 300 5.33 -47.86 12.03
N LYS A 301 4.17 -48.10 11.41
CA LYS A 301 3.55 -47.18 10.42
C LYS A 301 3.21 -45.85 11.03
N LEU A 302 2.61 -45.83 12.23
CA LEU A 302 2.26 -44.62 12.97
C LEU A 302 3.51 -43.80 13.28
N LEU A 303 4.55 -44.44 13.84
CA LEU A 303 5.80 -43.77 14.17
C LEU A 303 6.45 -43.11 12.94
N LEU A 304 6.55 -43.85 11.83
CA LEU A 304 7.17 -43.37 10.62
C LEU A 304 6.37 -42.21 9.99
N TYR A 305 5.04 -42.24 10.08
CA TYR A 305 4.22 -41.18 9.56
C TYR A 305 4.35 -39.92 10.42
N LEU A 306 4.34 -40.05 11.74
CA LEU A 306 4.57 -38.88 12.64
C LEU A 306 5.94 -38.25 12.38
N LEU A 307 6.99 -39.04 12.19
CA LEU A 307 8.33 -38.55 11.88
C LEU A 307 8.40 -37.82 10.54
N SER A 308 7.50 -38.11 9.59
CA SER A 308 7.41 -37.38 8.32
C SER A 308 6.95 -35.94 8.48
N LEU A 309 6.40 -35.57 9.64
CA LEU A 309 6.00 -34.18 9.97
C LEU A 309 7.16 -33.31 10.52
N THR A 310 8.34 -33.90 10.73
CA THR A 310 9.52 -33.16 11.24
C THR A 310 9.85 -31.88 10.46
N PRO A 311 9.71 -31.81 9.11
CA PRO A 311 9.96 -30.57 8.35
C PRO A 311 9.09 -29.41 8.81
N PHE A 312 7.83 -29.67 9.13
CA PHE A 312 6.89 -28.63 9.57
C PHE A 312 7.30 -28.08 10.95
N ALA A 313 7.72 -28.94 11.87
CA ALA A 313 8.28 -28.50 13.15
C ALA A 313 9.58 -27.70 12.96
N SER A 314 10.45 -28.09 12.03
CA SER A 314 11.69 -27.38 11.71
C SER A 314 11.42 -25.98 11.15
N MET A 315 10.35 -25.78 10.37
CA MET A 315 9.92 -24.45 9.90
C MET A 315 9.57 -23.49 11.05
N LEU A 316 9.13 -24.03 12.17
CA LEU A 316 8.81 -23.28 13.39
C LEU A 316 10.05 -23.08 14.29
N LYS A 317 11.26 -23.26 13.74
CA LYS A 317 12.51 -23.29 14.51
C LYS A 317 12.42 -24.26 15.69
N GLY A 318 11.69 -25.37 15.50
CA GLY A 318 11.32 -26.30 16.53
C GLY A 318 11.75 -27.75 16.24
N THR A 319 11.34 -28.66 17.10
CA THR A 319 11.62 -30.09 17.00
C THR A 319 10.35 -30.87 17.26
N LEU A 320 10.24 -32.01 16.58
CA LEU A 320 9.25 -33.06 16.87
C LEU A 320 9.97 -34.21 17.50
N LYS A 321 9.62 -34.57 18.73
CA LYS A 321 10.18 -35.71 19.47
C LYS A 321 9.06 -36.67 19.82
N ILE A 322 9.35 -37.97 19.75
CA ILE A 322 8.41 -39.02 20.11
C ILE A 322 9.09 -39.89 21.18
N ASP A 323 8.55 -39.85 22.39
CA ASP A 323 9.04 -40.66 23.51
C ASP A 323 8.13 -41.86 23.71
N THR A 324 8.72 -43.05 23.59
CA THR A 324 8.03 -44.34 23.74
C THR A 324 8.43 -45.09 25.01
N GLN A 325 9.28 -44.52 25.87
CA GLN A 325 9.95 -45.25 26.95
C GLN A 325 9.14 -45.35 28.25
N LYS A 326 8.06 -44.64 28.43
CA LYS A 326 7.29 -44.63 29.69
C LYS A 326 6.15 -45.65 29.77
N GLY A 327 6.36 -46.83 29.25
CA GLY A 327 5.69 -48.07 29.67
C GLY A 327 4.21 -48.24 29.31
N LYS A 328 3.39 -47.22 29.08
CA LYS A 328 1.98 -47.33 28.66
C LYS A 328 1.50 -46.23 27.73
N ASN A 329 2.17 -45.10 27.72
CA ASN A 329 1.77 -43.95 26.90
C ASN A 329 2.87 -43.60 25.90
N ILE A 330 2.44 -43.04 24.77
CA ILE A 330 3.32 -42.42 23.78
C ILE A 330 3.18 -40.91 23.96
N ASP A 331 4.29 -40.22 24.19
CA ASP A 331 4.33 -38.79 24.26
C ASP A 331 4.93 -38.20 22.98
N ILE A 332 4.12 -37.46 22.23
CA ILE A 332 4.54 -36.74 21.03
C ILE A 332 4.75 -35.28 21.42
N GLN A 333 6.00 -34.87 21.52
CA GLN A 333 6.36 -33.52 21.90
C GLN A 333 6.68 -32.67 20.67
N VAL A 334 5.94 -31.58 20.47
CA VAL A 334 6.23 -30.50 19.51
C VAL A 334 6.75 -29.33 20.30
N GLU A 335 8.02 -28.98 20.10
CA GLU A 335 8.66 -27.82 20.70
C GLU A 335 8.92 -26.80 19.61
N CYS A 336 8.43 -25.58 19.78
CA CYS A 336 8.56 -24.47 18.80
C CYS A 336 9.14 -23.25 19.48
N THR A 337 10.08 -22.59 18.81
CA THR A 337 10.65 -21.33 19.28
C THR A 337 10.07 -20.17 18.46
N PHE A 338 9.42 -19.22 19.12
CA PHE A 338 8.85 -18.04 18.48
C PHE A 338 9.53 -16.77 18.98
N ASP A 339 9.48 -15.72 18.17
CA ASP A 339 9.91 -14.40 18.62
C ASP A 339 8.87 -13.89 19.64
N TYR A 340 9.34 -13.61 20.83
CA TYR A 340 8.52 -13.14 21.96
C TYR A 340 8.15 -11.67 21.74
N VAL A 341 6.87 -11.32 21.86
CA VAL A 341 6.41 -9.94 21.65
C VAL A 341 6.10 -9.24 22.96
N GLU A 342 5.34 -9.87 23.86
CA GLU A 342 4.93 -9.29 25.14
C GLU A 342 4.49 -10.36 26.13
N LYS A 343 4.78 -10.13 27.43
CA LYS A 343 4.15 -10.83 28.53
C LYS A 343 3.01 -9.95 29.02
N ASN A 344 1.76 -10.39 28.87
CA ASN A 344 0.61 -9.70 29.44
C ASN A 344 0.69 -9.80 30.98
N ILE A 345 1.30 -8.82 31.61
CA ILE A 345 1.26 -8.67 33.07
C ILE A 345 -0.06 -8.01 33.39
N ASN A 346 -1.04 -8.79 33.80
CA ASN A 346 -2.25 -8.26 34.46
C ASN A 346 -1.95 -7.97 35.94
#